data_559ad10edb5babeaa7f8d83ad779d40f
#
_entry.id   559ad10edb5babeaa7f8d83ad779d40f
#
_cell.length_a   1.000
_cell.length_b   1.000
_cell.length_c   1.000
_cell.angle_alpha   90.00
_cell.angle_beta   90.00
_cell.angle_gamma   90.00
#
_symmetry.space_group_name_H-M   'P 1'
#
loop_
_entity.id
_entity.type
_entity.pdbx_description
1 polymer ?
#
loop_
_entity_poly.entity_id
_entity_poly.type
_entity_poly.pdbx_seq_one_letter_code
_entity_poly.pdbx_strand_id
1 'polypeptide(L)'
;MVGKLRVSAKTESSAVTRGEREKFILEIENSTVFPVGDIQIVMDVTGAGRIIRHTAADRKSRDSWQIFLEPVHCGFFRVGVTELRVFDYLGLFSAKIRIPSLARTIAVIPRIHPMDEETVQGFYGEEEDNENAARAGTDSQEIFDTRYYHQGDMLKNIHWKLSAKEDELLVKEFSMPAGRMVSVYLDTSDGTEEKTTPDQLDEFLDLAASLGNALVEKEQLFEYVWMEKGTKEALHFEVNGREAFYQALECIPGICQGISDNVLVPEHGGVRITMDGRIQRYFPEGEGRL
;
A
#
# COMPACT_ATOMS: atom_id res chain seq x y z
N MET A 1 -42.31 -2.28 12.71
CA MET A 1 -41.39 -1.38 13.44
C MET A 1 -39.95 -1.51 12.95
N VAL A 2 -39.42 -2.69 12.86
CA VAL A 2 -38.00 -3.00 12.53
C VAL A 2 -37.56 -2.54 11.13
N GLY A 3 -38.47 -2.47 10.13
CA GLY A 3 -38.14 -2.11 8.75
C GLY A 3 -37.76 -0.64 8.45
N LYS A 4 -37.75 0.24 9.45
CA LYS A 4 -37.39 1.66 9.32
C LYS A 4 -36.14 2.05 10.06
N LEU A 5 -35.41 1.10 10.63
CA LEU A 5 -34.08 1.31 11.18
C LEU A 5 -33.06 1.05 10.06
N ARG A 6 -32.23 2.02 9.77
CA ARG A 6 -31.13 1.92 8.81
C ARG A 6 -29.81 1.97 9.52
N VAL A 7 -28.87 1.17 9.07
CA VAL A 7 -27.51 1.16 9.59
C VAL A 7 -26.56 1.27 8.42
N SER A 8 -25.59 2.13 8.54
CA SER A 8 -24.49 2.29 7.59
C SER A 8 -23.15 2.33 8.31
N ALA A 9 -22.11 1.93 7.62
CA ALA A 9 -20.76 1.91 8.18
C ALA A 9 -19.78 2.54 7.20
N LYS A 10 -18.84 3.30 7.73
CA LYS A 10 -17.75 3.91 6.95
C LYS A 10 -16.46 3.95 7.77
N THR A 11 -15.34 4.03 7.09
CA THR A 11 -14.00 4.30 7.63
C THR A 11 -13.55 5.66 7.13
N GLU A 12 -12.62 6.29 7.82
CA GLU A 12 -12.04 7.57 7.38
C GLU A 12 -11.07 7.32 6.22
N SER A 13 -10.32 6.23 6.27
CA SER A 13 -9.27 5.91 5.30
C SER A 13 -9.44 4.52 4.68
N SER A 14 -8.83 4.30 3.51
CA SER A 14 -8.68 2.98 2.88
C SER A 14 -7.48 2.21 3.43
N ALA A 15 -6.48 2.95 3.93
CA ALA A 15 -5.27 2.42 4.51
C ALA A 15 -4.91 3.15 5.80
N VAL A 16 -4.21 2.47 6.70
CA VAL A 16 -3.72 2.99 7.98
C VAL A 16 -2.35 2.38 8.28
N THR A 17 -1.46 3.16 8.87
CA THR A 17 -0.17 2.66 9.31
C THR A 17 -0.35 1.74 10.52
N ARG A 18 0.41 0.66 10.57
CA ARG A 18 0.41 -0.29 11.67
C ARG A 18 0.61 0.40 13.03
N GLY A 19 -0.30 0.15 13.98
CA GLY A 19 -0.31 0.75 15.31
C GLY A 19 -0.90 2.15 15.38
N GLU A 20 -1.33 2.74 14.28
CA GLU A 20 -2.10 3.98 14.28
C GLU A 20 -3.59 3.67 14.48
N ARG A 21 -4.32 4.68 14.94
CA ARG A 21 -5.75 4.56 15.20
C ARG A 21 -6.56 4.93 13.99
N GLU A 22 -7.42 4.03 13.56
CA GLU A 22 -8.42 4.27 12.53
C GLU A 22 -9.81 4.32 13.13
N LYS A 23 -10.67 5.18 12.60
CA LYS A 23 -12.06 5.32 13.04
C LYS A 23 -13.00 4.53 12.14
N PHE A 24 -13.68 3.58 12.75
CA PHE A 24 -14.85 2.96 12.16
C PHE A 24 -16.12 3.67 12.67
N ILE A 25 -16.85 4.28 11.76
CA ILE A 25 -18.04 5.06 12.07
C ILE A 25 -19.27 4.26 11.71
N LEU A 26 -20.11 3.98 12.70
CA LEU A 26 -21.38 3.31 12.53
C LEU A 26 -22.51 4.34 12.70
N GLU A 27 -23.29 4.55 11.67
CA GLU A 27 -24.44 5.44 11.68
C GLU A 27 -25.72 4.62 11.80
N ILE A 28 -26.58 5.00 12.75
CA ILE A 28 -27.87 4.38 13.00
C ILE A 28 -28.94 5.44 12.82
N GLU A 29 -29.84 5.22 11.87
CA GLU A 29 -30.97 6.10 11.60
C GLU A 29 -32.28 5.41 12.00
N ASN A 30 -32.97 5.99 12.98
CA ASN A 30 -34.30 5.57 13.36
C ASN A 30 -35.35 6.52 12.74
N SER A 31 -35.93 6.14 11.66
CA SER A 31 -36.99 6.90 10.97
C SER A 31 -38.38 6.69 11.59
N THR A 32 -38.48 5.98 12.71
CA THR A 32 -39.76 5.73 13.38
C THR A 32 -40.15 6.84 14.35
N VAL A 33 -41.43 6.90 14.72
CA VAL A 33 -41.93 7.81 15.75
C VAL A 33 -41.72 7.29 17.17
N PHE A 34 -41.17 6.07 17.30
CA PHE A 34 -40.91 5.42 18.57
C PHE A 34 -39.43 5.33 18.83
N PRO A 35 -38.97 5.55 20.05
CA PRO A 35 -37.57 5.28 20.40
C PRO A 35 -37.34 3.78 20.45
N VAL A 36 -36.08 3.39 20.25
CA VAL A 36 -35.59 2.04 20.41
C VAL A 36 -34.67 2.02 21.61
N GLY A 37 -35.08 1.33 22.67
CA GLY A 37 -34.42 1.40 23.98
C GLY A 37 -33.10 0.61 24.03
N ASP A 38 -33.03 -0.49 23.28
CA ASP A 38 -31.81 -1.30 23.22
C ASP A 38 -31.62 -1.89 21.82
N ILE A 39 -30.44 -1.65 21.27
CA ILE A 39 -29.95 -2.17 20.01
C ILE A 39 -28.63 -2.89 20.27
N GLN A 40 -28.64 -4.20 20.17
CA GLN A 40 -27.42 -5.02 20.24
C GLN A 40 -26.79 -5.10 18.86
N ILE A 41 -25.54 -4.66 18.77
CA ILE A 41 -24.72 -4.69 17.57
C ILE A 41 -23.63 -5.72 17.77
N VAL A 42 -23.58 -6.70 16.86
CA VAL A 42 -22.53 -7.71 16.84
C VAL A 42 -21.62 -7.40 15.67
N MET A 43 -20.36 -7.25 15.96
CA MET A 43 -19.31 -6.96 14.97
C MET A 43 -18.26 -8.06 15.00
N ASP A 44 -17.71 -8.38 13.85
CA ASP A 44 -16.47 -9.16 13.72
C ASP A 44 -15.34 -8.24 13.33
N VAL A 45 -14.24 -8.34 14.08
CA VAL A 45 -13.05 -7.49 13.93
C VAL A 45 -11.83 -8.40 13.84
N THR A 46 -11.04 -8.24 12.80
CA THR A 46 -9.79 -9.00 12.63
C THR A 46 -8.90 -8.86 13.87
N GLY A 47 -8.38 -9.97 14.38
CA GLY A 47 -7.52 -10.00 15.57
C GLY A 47 -8.26 -9.90 16.91
N ALA A 48 -9.41 -9.19 16.98
CA ALA A 48 -10.19 -9.05 18.21
C ALA A 48 -11.41 -10.00 18.27
N GLY A 49 -11.75 -10.62 17.14
CA GLY A 49 -12.88 -11.53 17.04
C GLY A 49 -14.23 -10.83 17.15
N ARG A 50 -15.16 -11.48 17.84
CA ARG A 50 -16.54 -11.01 17.96
C ARG A 50 -16.70 -10.00 19.09
N ILE A 51 -17.14 -8.79 18.75
CA ILE A 51 -17.41 -7.71 19.70
C ILE A 51 -18.91 -7.43 19.74
N ILE A 52 -19.46 -7.30 20.94
CA ILE A 52 -20.86 -6.97 21.15
C ILE A 52 -20.95 -5.59 21.78
N ARG A 53 -21.78 -4.72 21.22
CA ARG A 53 -22.06 -3.38 21.74
C ARG A 53 -23.57 -3.18 21.85
N HIS A 54 -23.98 -2.42 22.84
CA HIS A 54 -25.34 -2.02 23.07
C HIS A 54 -25.49 -0.52 22.91
N THR A 55 -26.58 -0.10 22.30
CA THR A 55 -26.91 1.31 22.07
C THR A 55 -28.42 1.50 22.07
N ALA A 56 -28.88 2.75 22.00
CA ALA A 56 -30.27 3.11 21.82
C ALA A 56 -30.38 4.12 20.66
N ALA A 57 -31.57 4.30 20.14
CA ALA A 57 -31.85 5.29 19.11
C ALA A 57 -33.18 5.99 19.43
N ASP A 58 -33.14 7.32 19.54
CA ASP A 58 -34.32 8.12 19.75
C ASP A 58 -35.25 8.12 18.52
N ARG A 59 -36.48 8.59 18.73
CA ARG A 59 -37.44 8.74 17.63
C ARG A 59 -36.92 9.73 16.60
N LYS A 60 -36.98 9.38 15.31
CA LYS A 60 -36.56 10.24 14.20
C LYS A 60 -35.13 10.78 14.39
N SER A 61 -34.26 10.00 15.00
CA SER A 61 -32.86 10.35 15.23
C SER A 61 -31.96 9.74 14.17
N ARG A 62 -30.80 10.36 14.05
CA ARG A 62 -29.64 9.80 13.36
C ARG A 62 -28.45 9.95 14.31
N ASP A 63 -27.96 8.83 14.78
CA ASP A 63 -26.88 8.75 15.75
C ASP A 63 -25.65 8.14 15.09
N SER A 64 -24.48 8.67 15.41
CA SER A 64 -23.20 8.15 14.91
C SER A 64 -22.33 7.67 16.08
N TRP A 65 -21.73 6.51 15.90
CA TRP A 65 -20.86 5.88 16.87
C TRP A 65 -19.48 5.73 16.26
N GLN A 66 -18.49 6.14 16.99
CA GLN A 66 -17.09 6.02 16.60
C GLN A 66 -16.47 4.88 17.40
N ILE A 67 -15.86 3.96 16.68
CA ILE A 67 -15.11 2.85 17.24
C ILE A 67 -13.69 3.02 16.76
N PHE A 68 -12.76 3.13 17.70
CA PHE A 68 -11.34 3.22 17.37
C PHE A 68 -10.78 1.82 17.23
N LEU A 69 -10.14 1.60 16.10
CA LEU A 69 -9.45 0.38 15.75
C LEU A 69 -7.95 0.68 15.74
N GLU A 70 -7.17 -0.21 16.29
CA GLU A 70 -5.71 -0.07 16.36
C GLU A 70 -5.11 -1.40 15.86
N PRO A 71 -4.98 -1.56 14.53
CA PRO A 71 -4.43 -2.78 13.96
C PRO A 71 -2.95 -2.91 14.33
N VAL A 72 -2.60 -4.07 14.89
CA VAL A 72 -1.28 -4.35 15.45
C VAL A 72 -0.33 -4.86 14.37
N HIS A 73 -0.85 -5.62 13.39
CA HIS A 73 -0.07 -6.26 12.34
C HIS A 73 -0.45 -5.74 10.96
N CYS A 74 0.50 -5.78 10.03
CA CYS A 74 0.28 -5.51 8.63
C CYS A 74 -0.70 -6.53 8.01
N GLY A 75 -1.33 -6.16 6.92
CA GLY A 75 -2.27 -7.02 6.22
C GLY A 75 -3.59 -6.33 5.93
N PHE A 76 -4.64 -7.12 5.72
CA PHE A 76 -5.99 -6.60 5.53
C PHE A 76 -6.81 -6.75 6.81
N PHE A 77 -7.08 -5.63 7.41
CA PHE A 77 -7.89 -5.53 8.61
C PHE A 77 -9.36 -5.38 8.22
N ARG A 78 -10.17 -6.36 8.60
CA ARG A 78 -11.59 -6.35 8.32
C ARG A 78 -12.40 -6.06 9.57
N VAL A 79 -13.28 -5.10 9.47
CA VAL A 79 -14.29 -4.81 10.50
C VAL A 79 -15.66 -4.81 9.85
N GLY A 80 -16.62 -5.44 10.48
CA GLY A 80 -17.97 -5.50 9.94
C GLY A 80 -19.03 -5.80 10.97
N VAL A 81 -20.22 -5.27 10.73
CA VAL A 81 -21.41 -5.61 11.51
C VAL A 81 -22.01 -6.87 10.93
N THR A 82 -22.09 -7.92 11.74
CA THR A 82 -22.61 -9.23 11.34
C THR A 82 -24.04 -9.46 11.77
N GLU A 83 -24.44 -8.86 12.89
CA GLU A 83 -25.79 -9.01 13.42
C GLU A 83 -26.25 -7.76 14.13
N LEU A 84 -27.52 -7.42 13.94
CA LEU A 84 -28.20 -6.37 14.67
C LEU A 84 -29.49 -6.95 15.31
N ARG A 85 -29.63 -6.80 16.60
CA ARG A 85 -30.87 -7.15 17.34
C ARG A 85 -31.44 -5.93 18.00
N VAL A 86 -32.74 -5.79 17.88
CA VAL A 86 -33.49 -4.72 18.53
C VAL A 86 -34.38 -5.34 19.59
N PHE A 87 -34.33 -4.80 20.78
CA PHE A 87 -35.16 -5.23 21.89
C PHE A 87 -36.32 -4.24 22.08
N ASP A 88 -37.44 -4.76 22.56
CA ASP A 88 -38.54 -3.90 22.99
C ASP A 88 -38.17 -3.18 24.28
N TYR A 89 -39.00 -2.18 24.67
CA TYR A 89 -38.74 -1.34 25.85
C TYR A 89 -38.59 -2.11 27.16
N LEU A 90 -39.26 -3.25 27.29
CA LEU A 90 -39.20 -4.12 28.46
C LEU A 90 -38.14 -5.21 28.35
N GLY A 91 -37.47 -5.33 27.20
CA GLY A 91 -36.49 -6.38 26.95
C GLY A 91 -37.08 -7.79 26.84
N LEU A 92 -38.40 -7.92 26.74
CA LEU A 92 -39.09 -9.24 26.67
C LEU A 92 -39.04 -9.85 25.30
N PHE A 93 -38.98 -9.04 24.25
CA PHE A 93 -38.97 -9.50 22.86
C PHE A 93 -37.77 -8.88 22.13
N SER A 94 -37.16 -9.66 21.27
CA SER A 94 -36.12 -9.17 20.38
C SER A 94 -36.40 -9.55 18.93
N ALA A 95 -35.99 -8.70 18.02
CA ALA A 95 -36.04 -8.96 16.59
C ALA A 95 -34.67 -8.80 15.97
N LYS A 96 -34.26 -9.79 15.19
CA LYS A 96 -33.04 -9.71 14.37
C LYS A 96 -33.33 -8.94 13.09
N ILE A 97 -32.53 -7.89 12.85
CA ILE A 97 -32.59 -7.13 11.63
C ILE A 97 -31.59 -7.73 10.63
N ARG A 98 -32.09 -8.07 9.44
CA ARG A 98 -31.22 -8.39 8.32
C ARG A 98 -30.59 -7.10 7.81
N ILE A 99 -29.30 -6.99 7.93
CA ILE A 99 -28.51 -5.90 7.37
C ILE A 99 -27.71 -6.45 6.18
N PRO A 100 -27.54 -5.68 5.09
CA PRO A 100 -26.53 -6.01 4.11
C PRO A 100 -25.17 -6.07 4.81
N SER A 101 -24.24 -6.84 4.30
CA SER A 101 -22.91 -6.93 4.90
C SER A 101 -22.29 -5.54 5.00
N LEU A 102 -22.19 -5.01 6.21
CA LEU A 102 -21.57 -3.74 6.52
C LEU A 102 -20.11 -3.98 6.93
N ALA A 103 -19.38 -4.68 6.08
CA ALA A 103 -17.96 -4.90 6.28
C ALA A 103 -17.15 -3.86 5.52
N ARG A 104 -16.05 -3.46 6.15
CA ARG A 104 -14.99 -2.64 5.57
C ARG A 104 -13.67 -3.40 5.71
N THR A 105 -12.87 -3.31 4.69
CA THR A 105 -11.49 -3.82 4.70
C THR A 105 -10.59 -2.62 4.56
N ILE A 106 -9.60 -2.53 5.43
CA ILE A 106 -8.62 -1.46 5.50
C ILE A 106 -7.26 -2.13 5.28
N ALA A 107 -6.43 -1.59 4.41
CA ALA A 107 -5.06 -2.02 4.30
C ALA A 107 -4.26 -1.48 5.49
N VAL A 108 -3.56 -2.36 6.20
CA VAL A 108 -2.64 -1.97 7.27
C VAL A 108 -1.24 -1.97 6.69
N ILE A 109 -0.76 -0.79 6.39
CA ILE A 109 0.54 -0.58 5.75
C ILE A 109 1.67 -0.61 6.78
N PRO A 110 2.88 -1.03 6.38
CA PRO A 110 4.04 -1.07 7.25
C PRO A 110 4.48 0.32 7.69
N ARG A 111 5.29 0.36 8.75
CA ARG A 111 5.96 1.57 9.21
C ARG A 111 7.16 1.87 8.35
N ILE A 112 7.40 3.14 8.12
CA ILE A 112 8.58 3.62 7.41
C ILE A 112 9.57 4.13 8.45
N HIS A 113 10.75 3.53 8.47
CA HIS A 113 11.86 3.95 9.30
C HIS A 113 12.93 4.65 8.44
N PRO A 114 13.55 5.73 8.93
CA PRO A 114 14.66 6.34 8.21
C PRO A 114 15.80 5.33 8.07
N MET A 115 16.36 5.23 6.87
CA MET A 115 17.54 4.41 6.59
C MET A 115 18.76 5.32 6.45
N ASP A 116 19.91 4.83 6.88
CA ASP A 116 21.15 5.56 6.71
C ASP A 116 21.55 5.60 5.22
N GLU A 117 22.15 6.72 4.83
CA GLU A 117 22.49 6.99 3.44
C GLU A 117 23.54 6.03 2.89
N GLU A 118 24.47 5.58 3.73
CA GLU A 118 25.53 4.64 3.37
C GLU A 118 24.95 3.26 3.02
N THR A 119 24.00 2.79 3.83
CA THR A 119 23.27 1.55 3.54
C THR A 119 22.52 1.63 2.22
N VAL A 120 21.80 2.74 2.00
CA VAL A 120 21.02 2.93 0.77
C VAL A 120 21.93 3.00 -0.45
N GLN A 121 23.01 3.80 -0.42
CA GLN A 121 24.01 3.89 -1.49
C GLN A 121 24.66 2.53 -1.80
N GLY A 122 24.89 1.73 -0.75
CA GLY A 122 25.38 0.37 -0.89
C GLY A 122 24.49 -0.47 -1.83
N PHE A 123 23.24 -0.13 -2.08
CA PHE A 123 22.34 -0.88 -2.97
C PHE A 123 22.31 -0.37 -4.42
N TYR A 124 22.73 0.87 -4.69
CA TYR A 124 22.77 1.38 -6.08
C TYR A 124 23.95 0.87 -6.91
N GLY A 125 24.97 0.31 -6.32
CA GLY A 125 26.28 0.18 -6.92
C GLY A 125 26.97 1.55 -6.93
N GLU A 126 28.21 1.55 -6.51
CA GLU A 126 29.11 2.53 -7.03
C GLU A 126 28.97 2.43 -8.57
N GLU A 127 28.45 3.47 -9.23
CA GLU A 127 28.95 3.71 -10.55
C GLU A 127 30.45 3.74 -10.34
N GLU A 128 31.14 2.66 -10.73
CA GLU A 128 32.57 2.75 -10.95
C GLU A 128 32.72 4.05 -11.74
N ASP A 129 33.45 4.97 -11.16
CA ASP A 129 33.87 6.21 -11.79
C ASP A 129 34.29 5.93 -13.21
N ASN A 130 33.36 5.86 -14.13
CA ASN A 130 33.62 6.08 -15.53
C ASN A 130 33.80 7.59 -15.70
N GLU A 131 34.67 8.21 -14.88
CA GLU A 131 35.31 9.47 -15.22
C GLU A 131 35.97 9.41 -16.62
N ASN A 132 36.22 8.21 -17.13
CA ASN A 132 36.65 8.01 -18.50
C ASN A 132 35.51 8.09 -19.53
N ALA A 133 34.26 7.84 -19.17
CA ALA A 133 33.12 8.09 -20.06
C ALA A 133 32.73 9.59 -20.08
N ALA A 134 32.89 10.30 -18.98
CA ALA A 134 32.69 11.75 -18.94
C ALA A 134 33.74 12.56 -19.75
N ARG A 135 34.88 11.96 -20.08
CA ARG A 135 35.88 12.57 -20.98
C ARG A 135 35.68 12.27 -22.45
N ALA A 136 34.80 11.37 -22.82
CA ALA A 136 34.40 11.15 -24.21
C ALA A 136 33.12 11.94 -24.53
N GLY A 137 33.20 13.24 -24.39
CA GLY A 137 32.39 14.21 -25.12
C GLY A 137 30.88 14.16 -24.90
N THR A 138 30.37 15.18 -24.17
CA THR A 138 29.27 16.02 -24.60
C THR A 138 27.90 15.35 -24.75
N ASP A 139 26.95 15.78 -23.90
CA ASP A 139 25.49 15.62 -24.02
C ASP A 139 24.93 14.20 -23.98
N SER A 140 24.96 13.58 -22.82
CA SER A 140 24.13 12.40 -22.56
C SER A 140 22.72 12.70 -22.04
N GLN A 141 22.17 13.84 -22.41
CA GLN A 141 20.73 14.02 -22.52
C GLN A 141 20.35 13.72 -23.98
N GLU A 142 20.29 12.45 -24.33
CA GLU A 142 19.71 12.07 -25.61
C GLU A 142 18.26 12.52 -25.62
N ILE A 143 17.98 13.50 -26.50
CA ILE A 143 16.63 13.93 -26.83
C ILE A 143 16.01 12.74 -27.56
N PHE A 144 15.14 11.99 -26.87
CA PHE A 144 14.54 10.78 -27.45
C PHE A 144 13.49 11.15 -28.49
N ASP A 145 12.71 12.20 -28.24
CA ASP A 145 11.68 12.68 -29.15
C ASP A 145 11.37 14.17 -28.89
N THR A 146 10.61 14.77 -29.78
CA THR A 146 10.08 16.12 -29.63
C THR A 146 8.58 16.10 -29.89
N ARG A 147 7.80 16.65 -28.98
CA ARG A 147 6.37 16.84 -29.15
C ARG A 147 5.98 18.30 -29.21
N TYR A 148 4.79 18.58 -29.72
CA TYR A 148 4.25 19.93 -29.71
C TYR A 148 4.02 20.47 -28.29
N TYR A 149 4.28 21.74 -28.09
CA TYR A 149 4.06 22.44 -26.84
C TYR A 149 2.59 22.44 -26.45
N HIS A 150 2.28 22.10 -25.20
CA HIS A 150 0.96 22.26 -24.60
C HIS A 150 1.00 23.31 -23.47
N GLN A 151 -0.12 24.00 -23.26
CA GLN A 151 -0.22 25.01 -22.22
C GLN A 151 0.00 24.37 -20.84
N GLY A 152 1.08 24.76 -20.17
CA GLY A 152 1.55 24.19 -18.90
C GLY A 152 2.96 23.61 -18.96
N ASP A 153 3.51 23.39 -20.15
CA ASP A 153 4.88 22.91 -20.30
C ASP A 153 5.89 23.97 -19.87
N MET A 154 6.98 23.52 -19.23
CA MET A 154 8.03 24.42 -18.79
C MET A 154 8.82 24.99 -19.99
N LEU A 155 8.91 26.29 -20.10
CA LEU A 155 9.62 26.99 -21.19
C LEU A 155 11.10 26.59 -21.34
N LYS A 156 11.74 26.14 -20.27
CA LYS A 156 13.14 25.64 -20.29
C LYS A 156 13.32 24.36 -21.12
N ASN A 157 12.22 23.60 -21.30
CA ASN A 157 12.24 22.35 -22.05
C ASN A 157 11.95 22.54 -23.55
N ILE A 158 11.72 23.78 -24.00
CA ILE A 158 11.52 24.06 -25.44
C ILE A 158 12.81 23.82 -26.21
N HIS A 159 12.68 23.08 -27.32
CA HIS A 159 13.78 22.84 -28.26
C HIS A 159 13.88 24.00 -29.24
N TRP A 160 14.37 25.17 -28.79
CA TRP A 160 14.42 26.42 -29.57
C TRP A 160 14.97 26.27 -30.98
N LYS A 161 16.00 25.45 -31.15
CA LYS A 161 16.64 25.26 -32.46
C LYS A 161 15.73 24.53 -33.46
N LEU A 162 14.97 23.54 -33.00
CA LEU A 162 14.04 22.79 -33.85
C LEU A 162 12.75 23.58 -34.05
N SER A 163 12.24 24.21 -32.99
CA SER A 163 11.06 25.08 -33.06
C SER A 163 11.22 26.22 -34.07
N ALA A 164 12.42 26.81 -34.15
CA ALA A 164 12.73 27.84 -35.15
C ALA A 164 12.80 27.29 -36.60
N LYS A 165 12.96 26.00 -36.79
CA LYS A 165 13.00 25.37 -38.11
C LYS A 165 11.61 24.93 -38.58
N GLU A 166 10.78 24.47 -37.65
CA GLU A 166 9.45 23.92 -37.93
C GLU A 166 8.31 24.96 -37.78
N ASP A 167 8.68 26.20 -37.38
CA ASP A 167 7.74 27.32 -37.13
C ASP A 167 6.66 27.02 -36.06
N GLU A 168 6.89 25.98 -35.24
CA GLU A 168 6.01 25.55 -34.16
C GLU A 168 6.83 25.26 -32.87
N LEU A 169 6.24 25.53 -31.70
CA LEU A 169 6.93 25.28 -30.45
C LEU A 169 7.00 23.77 -30.16
N LEU A 170 8.20 23.25 -30.15
CA LEU A 170 8.50 21.86 -29.84
C LEU A 170 9.15 21.77 -28.46
N VAL A 171 8.65 20.88 -27.63
CA VAL A 171 9.20 20.55 -26.30
C VAL A 171 10.05 19.30 -26.44
N LYS A 172 11.23 19.33 -25.85
CA LYS A 172 12.10 18.17 -25.73
C LYS A 172 11.42 17.16 -24.83
N GLU A 173 11.05 16.00 -25.34
CA GLU A 173 10.82 14.82 -24.53
C GLU A 173 12.19 14.24 -24.18
N PHE A 174 12.60 14.46 -22.97
CA PHE A 174 13.73 13.75 -22.43
C PHE A 174 13.26 12.30 -22.27
N SER A 175 13.87 11.35 -22.95
CA SER A 175 13.98 10.02 -22.41
C SER A 175 14.52 10.25 -21.00
N MET A 176 13.76 9.87 -19.97
CA MET A 176 14.44 9.59 -18.71
C MET A 176 15.59 8.68 -19.10
N PRO A 177 16.84 8.99 -18.72
CA PRO A 177 17.87 7.99 -18.86
C PRO A 177 17.23 6.76 -18.31
N ALA A 178 17.30 5.64 -19.00
CA ALA A 178 16.96 4.35 -18.45
C ALA A 178 17.93 4.12 -17.29
N GLY A 179 17.75 4.93 -16.25
CA GLY A 179 18.34 4.75 -14.95
C GLY A 179 17.89 3.36 -14.61
N ARG A 180 18.82 2.47 -14.49
CA ARG A 180 18.63 1.05 -14.27
C ARG A 180 17.58 0.93 -13.18
N MET A 181 16.36 0.50 -13.54
CA MET A 181 15.28 0.31 -12.60
C MET A 181 15.76 -0.70 -11.57
N VAL A 182 15.70 -0.34 -10.30
CA VAL A 182 16.16 -1.23 -9.22
C VAL A 182 15.04 -2.20 -8.89
N SER A 183 15.26 -3.49 -9.07
CA SER A 183 14.31 -4.50 -8.62
C SER A 183 14.51 -4.81 -7.14
N VAL A 184 13.46 -4.61 -6.35
CA VAL A 184 13.41 -4.95 -4.92
C VAL A 184 12.63 -6.24 -4.75
N TYR A 185 13.36 -7.32 -4.57
CA TYR A 185 12.83 -8.67 -4.44
C TYR A 185 12.41 -8.94 -2.99
N LEU A 186 11.11 -9.13 -2.77
CA LEU A 186 10.53 -9.48 -1.47
C LEU A 186 10.42 -10.99 -1.36
N ASP A 187 11.47 -11.62 -0.83
CA ASP A 187 11.57 -13.07 -0.77
C ASP A 187 11.08 -13.62 0.56
N THR A 188 9.98 -14.33 0.49
CA THR A 188 9.35 -15.00 1.63
C THR A 188 9.68 -16.49 1.70
N SER A 189 10.51 -17.03 0.81
CA SER A 189 10.79 -18.48 0.72
C SER A 189 11.53 -19.07 1.94
N ASP A 190 12.24 -18.21 2.69
CA ASP A 190 12.91 -18.64 3.93
C ASP A 190 11.94 -18.78 5.12
N GLY A 191 10.71 -18.24 4.96
CA GLY A 191 9.63 -18.37 5.91
C GLY A 191 8.79 -19.62 5.64
N THR A 192 8.25 -20.20 6.69
CA THR A 192 7.18 -21.19 6.60
C THR A 192 6.00 -20.70 7.41
N GLU A 193 4.77 -20.96 6.96
CA GLU A 193 3.55 -20.54 7.68
C GLU A 193 3.54 -20.98 9.15
N GLU A 194 4.15 -22.14 9.45
CA GLU A 194 4.23 -22.68 10.81
C GLU A 194 5.28 -21.98 11.69
N LYS A 195 6.27 -21.32 11.09
CA LYS A 195 7.42 -20.73 11.81
C LYS A 195 7.44 -19.20 11.78
N THR A 196 6.78 -18.59 10.81
CA THR A 196 6.78 -17.14 10.67
C THR A 196 5.75 -16.51 11.61
N THR A 197 6.23 -15.70 12.54
CA THR A 197 5.35 -14.94 13.41
C THR A 197 4.84 -13.68 12.69
N PRO A 198 3.65 -13.15 13.07
CA PRO A 198 3.18 -11.88 12.53
C PRO A 198 4.18 -10.74 12.72
N ASP A 199 4.92 -10.71 13.84
CA ASP A 199 5.94 -9.69 14.12
C ASP A 199 7.10 -9.76 13.13
N GLN A 200 7.58 -10.97 12.78
CA GLN A 200 8.63 -11.13 11.78
C GLN A 200 8.18 -10.65 10.38
N LEU A 201 6.93 -10.92 10.04
CA LEU A 201 6.36 -10.43 8.78
C LEU A 201 6.24 -8.91 8.80
N ASP A 202 5.86 -8.33 9.93
CA ASP A 202 5.80 -6.88 10.10
C ASP A 202 7.18 -6.23 9.94
N GLU A 203 8.22 -6.79 10.56
CA GLU A 203 9.60 -6.30 10.44
C GLU A 203 10.11 -6.39 8.99
N PHE A 204 9.82 -7.48 8.30
CA PHE A 204 10.14 -7.66 6.89
C PHE A 204 9.47 -6.59 6.02
N LEU A 205 8.19 -6.34 6.24
CA LEU A 205 7.45 -5.32 5.47
C LEU A 205 7.87 -3.90 5.83
N ASP A 206 8.17 -3.62 7.11
CA ASP A 206 8.73 -2.33 7.55
C ASP A 206 10.05 -2.05 6.84
N LEU A 207 10.90 -3.08 6.70
CA LEU A 207 12.17 -2.97 6.00
C LEU A 207 11.97 -2.69 4.51
N ALA A 208 11.05 -3.41 3.86
CA ALA A 208 10.69 -3.19 2.46
C ALA A 208 10.16 -1.77 2.22
N ALA A 209 9.26 -1.30 3.08
CA ALA A 209 8.72 0.05 2.99
C ALA A 209 9.79 1.13 3.25
N SER A 210 10.69 0.90 4.20
CA SER A 210 11.77 1.84 4.52
C SER A 210 12.76 1.97 3.37
N LEU A 211 13.15 0.86 2.75
CA LEU A 211 14.00 0.88 1.56
C LEU A 211 13.30 1.58 0.38
N GLY A 212 12.04 1.25 0.11
CA GLY A 212 11.28 1.89 -0.97
C GLY A 212 11.13 3.39 -0.76
N ASN A 213 10.88 3.85 0.49
CA ASN A 213 10.83 5.27 0.79
C ASN A 213 12.18 5.96 0.52
N ALA A 214 13.29 5.33 0.93
CA ALA A 214 14.63 5.86 0.69
C ALA A 214 14.94 5.96 -0.82
N LEU A 215 14.47 4.98 -1.62
CA LEU A 215 14.57 5.02 -3.08
C LEU A 215 13.77 6.18 -3.67
N VAL A 216 12.53 6.38 -3.22
CA VAL A 216 11.68 7.51 -3.67
C VAL A 216 12.29 8.86 -3.31
N GLU A 217 12.88 9.00 -2.12
CA GLU A 217 13.56 10.24 -1.70
C GLU A 217 14.79 10.58 -2.57
N LYS A 218 15.42 9.57 -3.15
CA LYS A 218 16.54 9.72 -4.10
C LYS A 218 16.06 9.82 -5.56
N GLU A 219 14.75 9.92 -5.80
CA GLU A 219 14.13 9.94 -7.14
C GLU A 219 14.52 8.73 -8.01
N GLN A 220 14.85 7.59 -7.35
CA GLN A 220 15.22 6.36 -8.02
C GLN A 220 13.98 5.57 -8.43
N LEU A 221 13.93 5.20 -9.72
CA LEU A 221 12.91 4.28 -10.22
C LEU A 221 13.19 2.86 -9.71
N PHE A 222 12.18 2.19 -9.22
CA PHE A 222 12.30 0.80 -8.79
C PHE A 222 10.99 0.05 -8.93
N GLU A 223 11.06 -1.25 -8.81
CA GLU A 223 9.89 -2.13 -8.71
C GLU A 223 9.98 -3.00 -7.46
N TYR A 224 8.84 -3.33 -6.90
CA TYR A 224 8.72 -4.45 -5.97
C TYR A 224 8.36 -5.71 -6.73
N VAL A 225 9.04 -6.80 -6.40
CA VAL A 225 8.79 -8.11 -6.98
C VAL A 225 8.57 -9.13 -5.87
N TRP A 226 7.44 -9.84 -5.89
CA TRP A 226 7.15 -10.90 -4.92
C TRP A 226 6.36 -12.04 -5.54
N MET A 227 6.38 -13.19 -4.87
CA MET A 227 5.59 -14.36 -5.28
C MET A 227 4.25 -14.36 -4.54
N GLU A 228 3.15 -14.45 -5.26
CA GLU A 228 1.85 -14.67 -4.65
C GLU A 228 1.69 -16.14 -4.22
N LYS A 229 1.05 -16.38 -3.06
CA LYS A 229 0.78 -17.73 -2.56
C LYS A 229 -0.02 -18.54 -3.59
N GLY A 230 0.47 -19.75 -3.89
CA GLY A 230 -0.20 -20.69 -4.78
C GLY A 230 -0.01 -20.42 -6.27
N THR A 231 0.71 -19.38 -6.64
CA THR A 231 1.12 -19.11 -8.01
C THR A 231 2.61 -19.42 -8.21
N LYS A 232 3.02 -19.56 -9.47
CA LYS A 232 4.44 -19.68 -9.86
C LYS A 232 4.93 -18.41 -10.56
N GLU A 233 4.08 -17.40 -10.62
CA GLU A 233 4.39 -16.15 -11.30
C GLU A 233 4.74 -15.10 -10.25
N ALA A 234 5.77 -14.32 -10.54
CA ALA A 234 6.11 -13.17 -9.72
C ALA A 234 5.18 -12.01 -10.06
N LEU A 235 4.75 -11.29 -9.04
CA LEU A 235 4.04 -10.03 -9.19
C LEU A 235 5.05 -8.90 -9.19
N HIS A 236 4.86 -7.96 -10.11
CA HIS A 236 5.69 -6.79 -10.29
C HIS A 236 4.87 -5.53 -10.03
N PHE A 237 5.41 -4.62 -9.26
CA PHE A 237 4.79 -3.33 -9.00
C PHE A 237 5.82 -2.22 -9.22
N GLU A 238 5.68 -1.49 -10.32
CA GLU A 238 6.57 -0.39 -10.65
C GLU A 238 6.29 0.85 -9.78
N VAL A 239 7.36 1.44 -9.25
CA VAL A 239 7.31 2.65 -8.42
C VAL A 239 8.08 3.75 -9.12
N ASN A 240 7.36 4.67 -9.71
CA ASN A 240 7.90 5.81 -10.46
C ASN A 240 7.73 7.15 -9.73
N GLY A 241 7.50 7.10 -8.42
CA GLY A 241 7.37 8.29 -7.58
C GLY A 241 6.54 8.03 -6.34
N ARG A 242 6.32 9.10 -5.58
CA ARG A 242 5.69 9.01 -4.25
C ARG A 242 4.27 8.45 -4.27
N GLU A 243 3.46 8.82 -5.27
CA GLU A 243 2.07 8.33 -5.37
C GLU A 243 2.03 6.83 -5.63
N ALA A 244 2.82 6.34 -6.62
CA ALA A 244 2.94 4.92 -6.92
C ALA A 244 3.51 4.13 -5.72
N PHE A 245 4.41 4.72 -4.94
CA PHE A 245 4.93 4.13 -3.72
C PHE A 245 3.82 3.87 -2.68
N TYR A 246 2.96 4.85 -2.41
CA TYR A 246 1.86 4.65 -1.48
C TYR A 246 0.85 3.61 -1.99
N GLN A 247 0.60 3.57 -3.31
CA GLN A 247 -0.21 2.51 -3.92
C GLN A 247 0.43 1.13 -3.74
N ALA A 248 1.76 1.03 -3.90
CA ALA A 248 2.49 -0.21 -3.62
C ALA A 248 2.35 -0.64 -2.16
N LEU A 249 2.45 0.30 -1.20
CA LEU A 249 2.26 0.01 0.23
C LEU A 249 0.85 -0.50 0.55
N GLU A 250 -0.17 -0.14 -0.22
CA GLU A 250 -1.51 -0.71 -0.07
C GLU A 250 -1.64 -2.13 -0.64
N CYS A 251 -0.77 -2.51 -1.60
CA CYS A 251 -0.75 -3.84 -2.23
C CYS A 251 0.13 -4.85 -1.48
N ILE A 252 1.30 -4.41 -1.02
CA ILE A 252 2.28 -5.24 -0.30
C ILE A 252 1.68 -6.01 0.88
N PRO A 253 0.72 -5.47 1.67
CA PRO A 253 0.03 -6.24 2.70
C PRO A 253 -0.67 -7.51 2.21
N GLY A 254 -0.86 -7.65 0.90
CA GLY A 254 -1.31 -8.91 0.29
C GLY A 254 -0.38 -10.09 0.58
N ILE A 255 0.92 -9.86 0.77
CA ILE A 255 1.90 -10.87 1.18
C ILE A 255 1.52 -11.50 2.53
N CYS A 256 0.90 -10.72 3.44
CA CYS A 256 0.42 -11.22 4.73
C CYS A 256 -0.71 -12.26 4.62
N GLN A 257 -1.35 -12.41 3.46
CA GLN A 257 -2.40 -13.41 3.25
C GLN A 257 -1.84 -14.83 3.09
N GLY A 258 -0.55 -14.96 2.91
CA GLY A 258 0.15 -16.23 2.90
C GLY A 258 1.54 -16.12 2.29
N ILE A 259 2.46 -16.80 2.96
CA ILE A 259 3.84 -16.94 2.53
C ILE A 259 3.87 -17.90 1.34
N SER A 260 4.63 -17.56 0.31
CA SER A 260 4.83 -18.44 -0.84
C SER A 260 5.97 -19.42 -0.55
N ASP A 261 5.72 -20.72 -0.74
CA ASP A 261 6.76 -21.74 -0.67
C ASP A 261 7.67 -21.74 -1.93
N ASN A 262 7.31 -20.94 -2.93
CA ASN A 262 8.09 -20.83 -4.14
C ASN A 262 9.26 -19.88 -3.95
N VAL A 263 10.45 -20.34 -4.31
CA VAL A 263 11.66 -19.51 -4.28
C VAL A 263 11.54 -18.44 -5.37
N LEU A 264 11.67 -17.19 -4.97
CA LEU A 264 11.77 -16.08 -5.89
C LEU A 264 13.15 -16.12 -6.57
N VAL A 265 13.17 -16.40 -7.87
CA VAL A 265 14.39 -16.37 -8.68
C VAL A 265 14.45 -15.03 -9.38
N PRO A 266 15.36 -14.13 -8.97
CA PRO A 266 15.51 -12.83 -9.62
C PRO A 266 15.95 -12.98 -11.07
N GLU A 267 15.28 -12.29 -11.99
CA GLU A 267 15.63 -12.28 -13.42
C GLU A 267 16.74 -11.26 -13.73
N HIS A 268 16.79 -10.20 -12.93
CA HIS A 268 17.75 -9.10 -13.11
C HIS A 268 18.48 -8.79 -11.81
N GLY A 269 19.55 -8.02 -11.91
CA GLY A 269 20.26 -7.52 -10.74
C GLY A 269 19.38 -6.58 -9.92
N GLY A 270 19.49 -6.64 -8.58
CA GLY A 270 18.67 -5.84 -7.69
C GLY A 270 18.99 -6.05 -6.23
N VAL A 271 18.03 -5.76 -5.38
CA VAL A 271 18.11 -5.88 -3.93
C VAL A 271 17.13 -6.93 -3.46
N ARG A 272 17.60 -7.94 -2.75
CA ARG A 272 16.77 -8.99 -2.16
C ARG A 272 16.61 -8.73 -0.67
N ILE A 273 15.38 -8.70 -0.22
CA ILE A 273 15.01 -8.66 1.20
C ILE A 273 14.49 -10.04 1.58
N THR A 274 15.01 -10.63 2.65
CA THR A 274 14.61 -11.94 3.15
C THR A 274 13.87 -11.83 4.48
N MET A 275 13.10 -12.86 4.83
CA MET A 275 12.25 -12.86 6.05
C MET A 275 13.06 -12.78 7.36
N ASP A 276 14.35 -13.08 7.34
CA ASP A 276 15.24 -12.90 8.49
C ASP A 276 15.80 -11.47 8.63
N GLY A 277 15.27 -10.52 7.84
CA GLY A 277 15.62 -9.10 7.91
C GLY A 277 16.95 -8.74 7.22
N ARG A 278 17.47 -9.62 6.37
CA ARG A 278 18.69 -9.30 5.61
C ARG A 278 18.34 -8.61 4.31
N ILE A 279 19.16 -7.63 3.98
CA ILE A 279 19.14 -6.98 2.67
C ILE A 279 20.43 -7.38 1.95
N GLN A 280 20.29 -7.93 0.77
CA GLN A 280 21.42 -8.43 -0.01
C GLN A 280 21.34 -7.90 -1.45
N ARG A 281 22.48 -7.51 -2.01
CA ARG A 281 22.58 -7.30 -3.46
C ARG A 281 22.51 -8.64 -4.14
N TYR A 282 21.74 -8.68 -5.20
CA TYR A 282 21.66 -9.83 -6.08
C TYR A 282 22.18 -9.46 -7.46
N PHE A 283 23.10 -10.25 -7.94
CA PHE A 283 23.59 -10.18 -9.32
C PHE A 283 23.28 -11.51 -10.00
N PRO A 284 22.55 -11.55 -11.11
CA PRO A 284 22.33 -12.80 -11.85
C PRO A 284 23.69 -13.36 -12.30
N GLU A 285 23.83 -14.70 -12.24
CA GLU A 285 25.05 -15.37 -12.68
C GLU A 285 25.31 -15.08 -14.16
N GLY A 286 26.26 -14.22 -14.46
CA GLY A 286 26.67 -13.82 -15.82
C GLY A 286 27.02 -12.35 -15.98
N GLU A 287 26.54 -11.44 -15.15
CA GLU A 287 26.87 -10.00 -15.24
C GLU A 287 28.01 -9.53 -14.32
N GLY A 288 28.55 -10.40 -13.50
CA GLY A 288 29.54 -10.07 -12.47
C GLY A 288 30.98 -10.47 -12.75
N ARG A 289 31.38 -10.66 -14.02
CA ARG A 289 32.78 -10.89 -14.41
C ARG A 289 33.13 -10.23 -15.75
N LEU A 290 33.44 -8.99 -15.72
CA LEU A 290 34.35 -8.35 -16.68
C LEU A 290 35.27 -7.37 -15.95
#